data_c82a6970397c616f9e3bf98d638d3de6
#
_entry.id   c82a6970397c616f9e3bf98d638d3de6
#
_cell.length_a   1.000
_cell.length_b   1.000
_cell.length_c   1.000
_cell.angle_alpha   90.00
_cell.angle_beta   90.00
_cell.angle_gamma   90.00
#
_symmetry.space_group_name_H-M   'P 1'
#
loop_
_entity.id
_entity.type
_entity.pdbx_description
1 polymer ?
#
loop_
_entity_poly.entity_id
_entity_poly.type
_entity_poly.pdbx_seq_one_letter_code
_entity_poly.pdbx_strand_id
1 'polypeptide(L)'
;MSNIRFDALKTAWAHQPQKVVATQRGSVIFSQNVFTREKMKEYIASNIVEELFDLMDNEKTLSRDIANSVAIGMKKWAMELGATHYTHWFQPLTGGTAEKHDAFFDFDDNGAPMEKFSGSVLYQQEPDASS
;
A
#
# COMPACT_ATOMS: atom_id res chain seq x y z
N MET A 1 -9.92 44.90 -18.00
CA MET A 1 -9.72 43.48 -18.29
C MET A 1 -8.82 42.84 -17.28
N SER A 2 -9.29 41.82 -16.63
CA SER A 2 -8.50 41.14 -15.65
C SER A 2 -7.44 40.25 -16.32
N ASN A 3 -6.19 40.46 -15.97
CA ASN A 3 -5.07 39.61 -16.38
C ASN A 3 -4.91 38.37 -15.48
N ILE A 4 -6.03 37.71 -15.16
CA ILE A 4 -6.04 36.52 -14.27
C ILE A 4 -5.06 35.45 -14.77
N ARG A 5 -4.95 35.26 -16.09
CA ARG A 5 -3.99 34.33 -16.68
C ARG A 5 -2.53 34.72 -16.44
N PHE A 6 -2.22 36.02 -16.53
CA PHE A 6 -0.87 36.50 -16.26
C PHE A 6 -0.53 36.46 -14.78
N ASP A 7 -1.49 36.76 -13.91
CA ASP A 7 -1.31 36.68 -12.47
C ASP A 7 -1.10 35.21 -12.02
N ALA A 8 -1.86 34.25 -12.59
CA ALA A 8 -1.66 32.83 -12.35
C ALA A 8 -0.28 32.34 -12.82
N LEU A 9 0.20 32.80 -13.98
CA LEU A 9 1.54 32.53 -14.49
C LEU A 9 2.62 33.09 -13.59
N LYS A 10 2.49 34.36 -13.15
CA LYS A 10 3.42 34.98 -12.19
C LYS A 10 3.47 34.22 -10.88
N THR A 11 2.34 33.78 -10.36
CA THR A 11 2.27 32.96 -9.13
C THR A 11 2.93 31.62 -9.34
N ALA A 12 2.69 30.93 -10.46
CA ALA A 12 3.33 29.68 -10.80
C ALA A 12 4.86 29.81 -10.95
N TRP A 13 5.33 30.92 -11.51
CA TRP A 13 6.76 31.19 -11.68
C TRP A 13 7.44 31.60 -10.37
N ALA A 14 6.70 32.20 -9.46
CA ALA A 14 7.20 32.53 -8.12
C ALA A 14 7.35 31.28 -7.23
N HIS A 15 6.63 30.20 -7.50
CA HIS A 15 6.84 28.91 -6.87
C HIS A 15 8.09 28.25 -7.44
N GLN A 16 9.22 28.56 -6.85
CA GLN A 16 10.44 27.82 -7.17
C GLN A 16 10.31 26.38 -6.62
N PRO A 17 10.66 25.37 -7.44
CA PRO A 17 10.70 24.01 -6.94
C PRO A 17 11.66 23.95 -5.75
N GLN A 18 11.21 23.33 -4.67
CA GLN A 18 12.07 23.10 -3.51
C GLN A 18 13.29 22.31 -3.97
N LYS A 19 14.47 22.83 -3.66
CA LYS A 19 15.70 22.06 -3.87
C LYS A 19 15.68 20.87 -2.93
N VAL A 20 15.30 19.73 -3.46
CA VAL A 20 15.48 18.46 -2.76
C VAL A 20 16.95 18.11 -2.86
N VAL A 21 17.69 18.33 -1.78
CA VAL A 21 19.06 17.83 -1.68
C VAL A 21 18.97 16.34 -1.42
N ALA A 22 19.18 15.55 -2.45
CA ALA A 22 19.29 14.10 -2.30
C ALA A 22 20.60 13.78 -1.58
N THR A 23 20.55 13.67 -0.26
CA THR A 23 21.68 13.31 0.59
C THR A 23 21.92 11.80 0.65
N GLN A 24 21.00 10.99 0.10
CA GLN A 24 21.03 9.54 0.15
C GLN A 24 21.16 8.94 -1.24
N ARG A 25 21.77 7.76 -1.32
CA ARG A 25 21.84 6.98 -2.58
C ARG A 25 20.41 6.65 -3.06
N GLY A 26 20.20 6.66 -4.39
CA GLY A 26 18.90 6.35 -4.98
C GLY A 26 18.30 5.02 -4.53
N SER A 27 19.15 4.00 -4.31
CA SER A 27 18.70 2.70 -3.77
C SER A 27 18.07 2.81 -2.37
N VAL A 28 18.60 3.69 -1.52
CA VAL A 28 18.05 3.93 -0.18
C VAL A 28 16.73 4.66 -0.27
N ILE A 29 16.63 5.67 -1.13
CA ILE A 29 15.38 6.42 -1.37
C ILE A 29 14.28 5.48 -1.90
N PHE A 30 14.61 4.63 -2.86
CA PHE A 30 13.66 3.66 -3.43
C PHE A 30 13.16 2.64 -2.40
N SER A 31 13.99 2.23 -1.45
CA SER A 31 13.61 1.23 -0.44
C SER A 31 12.87 1.79 0.77
N GLN A 32 12.85 3.12 0.96
CA GLN A 32 12.22 3.74 2.13
C GLN A 32 10.73 3.41 2.27
N ASN A 33 10.03 3.35 1.17
CA ASN A 33 8.59 3.09 1.11
C ASN A 33 8.27 1.70 0.55
N VAL A 34 9.19 0.75 0.72
CA VAL A 34 8.99 -0.66 0.37
C VAL A 34 9.00 -1.50 1.64
N PHE A 35 8.05 -2.39 1.77
CA PHE A 35 7.96 -3.32 2.89
C PHE A 35 8.93 -4.48 2.69
N THR A 36 10.22 -4.20 2.92
CA THR A 36 11.32 -5.14 2.74
C THR A 36 11.33 -6.22 3.83
N ARG A 37 12.11 -7.29 3.62
CA ARG A 37 12.29 -8.36 4.61
C ARG A 37 12.77 -7.83 5.97
N GLU A 38 13.70 -6.86 5.95
CA GLU A 38 14.20 -6.22 7.17
C GLU A 38 13.08 -5.48 7.91
N LYS A 39 12.27 -4.72 7.17
CA LYS A 39 11.12 -4.01 7.75
C LYS A 39 10.04 -4.98 8.23
N MET A 40 9.80 -6.07 7.52
CA MET A 40 8.86 -7.10 7.95
C MET A 40 9.22 -7.64 9.35
N LYS A 41 10.49 -7.82 9.65
CA LYS A 41 10.96 -8.31 10.95
C LYS A 41 10.70 -7.35 12.11
N GLU A 42 10.48 -6.07 11.83
CA GLU A 42 10.11 -5.07 12.83
C GLU A 42 8.61 -5.13 13.21
N TYR A 43 7.76 -5.60 12.29
CA TYR A 43 6.30 -5.58 12.43
C TYR A 43 5.67 -6.96 12.55
N ILE A 44 6.38 -8.00 12.16
CA ILE A 44 5.91 -9.37 12.11
C ILE A 44 6.90 -10.26 12.85
N ALA A 45 6.39 -11.29 13.54
CA ALA A 45 7.24 -12.26 14.22
C ALA A 45 8.25 -12.91 13.25
N SER A 46 9.50 -13.03 13.67
CA SER A 46 10.59 -13.50 12.81
C SER A 46 10.34 -14.89 12.22
N ASN A 47 9.74 -15.80 12.98
CA ASN A 47 9.38 -17.13 12.50
C ASN A 47 8.37 -17.10 11.34
N ILE A 48 7.43 -16.17 11.38
CA ILE A 48 6.44 -15.98 10.30
C ILE A 48 7.10 -15.42 9.06
N VAL A 49 8.01 -14.46 9.22
CA VAL A 49 8.76 -13.89 8.10
C VAL A 49 9.62 -14.97 7.42
N GLU A 50 10.32 -15.79 8.18
CA GLU A 50 11.13 -16.88 7.65
C GLU A 50 10.25 -17.91 6.92
N GLU A 51 9.11 -18.28 7.48
CA GLU A 51 8.16 -19.20 6.83
C GLU A 51 7.59 -18.62 5.53
N LEU A 52 7.28 -17.32 5.50
CA LEU A 52 6.83 -16.62 4.29
C LEU A 52 7.87 -16.74 3.17
N PHE A 53 9.13 -16.44 3.47
CA PHE A 53 10.19 -16.50 2.46
C PHE A 53 10.50 -17.92 2.02
N ASP A 54 10.41 -18.90 2.94
CA ASP A 54 10.53 -20.32 2.58
C ASP A 54 9.42 -20.76 1.61
N LEU A 55 8.17 -20.33 1.85
CA LEU A 55 7.07 -20.59 0.95
C LEU A 55 7.26 -19.94 -0.43
N MET A 56 7.77 -18.72 -0.47
CA MET A 56 8.07 -18.02 -1.71
C MET A 56 9.19 -18.69 -2.50
N ASP A 57 10.27 -19.05 -1.84
CA ASP A 57 11.44 -19.69 -2.47
C ASP A 57 11.10 -21.07 -3.04
N ASN A 58 10.16 -21.79 -2.42
CA ASN A 58 9.73 -23.12 -2.85
C ASN A 58 8.45 -23.09 -3.70
N GLU A 59 7.98 -21.92 -4.13
CA GLU A 59 6.76 -21.73 -4.93
C GLU A 59 5.52 -22.42 -4.31
N LYS A 60 5.44 -22.46 -2.98
CA LYS A 60 4.32 -23.02 -2.26
C LYS A 60 3.20 -22.00 -2.08
N THR A 61 1.99 -22.51 -1.90
CA THR A 61 0.82 -21.67 -1.65
C THR A 61 0.92 -20.98 -0.29
N LEU A 62 0.63 -19.69 -0.27
CA LEU A 62 0.57 -18.90 0.95
C LEU A 62 -0.59 -19.34 1.84
N SER A 63 -0.32 -19.67 3.11
CA SER A 63 -1.38 -20.00 4.05
C SER A 63 -2.15 -18.76 4.49
N ARG A 64 -3.41 -18.93 4.85
CA ARG A 64 -4.26 -17.83 5.31
C ARG A 64 -3.70 -17.16 6.57
N ASP A 65 -3.18 -17.93 7.51
CA ASP A 65 -2.63 -17.39 8.76
C ASP A 65 -1.40 -16.53 8.53
N ILE A 66 -0.50 -16.98 7.65
CA ILE A 66 0.67 -16.18 7.26
C ILE A 66 0.24 -14.91 6.52
N ALA A 67 -0.69 -15.01 5.59
CA ALA A 67 -1.22 -13.86 4.87
C ALA A 67 -1.85 -12.83 5.80
N ASN A 68 -2.61 -13.26 6.80
CA ASN A 68 -3.20 -12.36 7.80
C ASN A 68 -2.11 -11.66 8.63
N SER A 69 -1.11 -12.38 9.07
CA SER A 69 0.01 -11.80 9.84
C SER A 69 0.78 -10.78 9.02
N VAL A 70 1.05 -11.07 7.76
CA VAL A 70 1.71 -10.14 6.84
C VAL A 70 0.85 -8.90 6.60
N ALA A 71 -0.45 -9.07 6.38
CA ALA A 71 -1.38 -7.95 6.17
C ALA A 71 -1.43 -7.02 7.39
N ILE A 72 -1.50 -7.57 8.59
CA ILE A 72 -1.49 -6.78 9.84
C ILE A 72 -0.19 -5.98 9.97
N GLY A 73 0.95 -6.62 9.76
CA GLY A 73 2.25 -5.95 9.83
C GLY A 73 2.41 -4.88 8.76
N MET A 74 2.03 -5.17 7.54
CA MET A 74 2.09 -4.23 6.42
C MET A 74 1.18 -3.02 6.64
N LYS A 75 -0.03 -3.24 7.13
CA LYS A 75 -0.97 -2.16 7.46
C LYS A 75 -0.38 -1.24 8.53
N LYS A 76 0.15 -1.80 9.61
CA LYS A 76 0.76 -1.03 10.68
C LYS A 76 1.92 -0.17 10.17
N TRP A 77 2.82 -0.76 9.41
CA TRP A 77 3.93 -0.05 8.78
C TRP A 77 3.45 1.09 7.88
N ALA A 78 2.49 0.82 6.99
CA ALA A 78 1.98 1.82 6.06
C ALA A 78 1.28 2.97 6.79
N MET A 79 0.50 2.68 7.81
CA MET A 79 -0.19 3.70 8.61
C MET A 79 0.78 4.57 9.40
N GLU A 80 1.86 4.01 9.93
CA GLU A 80 2.93 4.78 10.57
C GLU A 80 3.61 5.75 9.61
N LEU A 81 3.64 5.42 8.31
CA LEU A 81 4.11 6.31 7.23
C LEU A 81 3.04 7.29 6.74
N GLY A 82 1.84 7.28 7.32
CA GLY A 82 0.76 8.20 6.99
C GLY A 82 -0.21 7.71 5.92
N ALA A 83 -0.11 6.44 5.50
CA ALA A 83 -1.06 5.89 4.54
C ALA A 83 -2.45 5.71 5.17
N THR A 84 -3.48 6.04 4.43
CA THR A 84 -4.90 5.90 4.84
C THR A 84 -5.68 4.97 3.94
N HIS A 85 -5.18 4.75 2.73
CA HIS A 85 -5.79 3.92 1.71
C HIS A 85 -4.76 2.99 1.10
N TYR A 86 -5.22 1.93 0.46
CA TYR A 86 -4.39 1.01 -0.29
C TYR A 86 -4.98 0.76 -1.68
N THR A 87 -4.10 0.44 -2.63
CA THR A 87 -4.47 0.02 -3.97
C THR A 87 -4.11 -1.45 -4.13
N HIS A 88 -5.02 -2.23 -4.68
CA HIS A 88 -4.77 -3.62 -4.99
C HIS A 88 -5.38 -4.01 -6.33
N TRP A 89 -4.87 -5.06 -6.91
CA TRP A 89 -5.42 -5.64 -8.11
C TRP A 89 -6.63 -6.50 -7.78
N PHE A 90 -7.62 -6.46 -8.61
CA PHE A 90 -8.74 -7.41 -8.56
C PHE A 90 -9.10 -7.86 -9.97
N GLN A 91 -9.76 -9.00 -10.06
CA GLN A 91 -10.21 -9.56 -11.32
C GLN A 91 -11.73 -9.45 -11.40
N PRO A 92 -12.27 -8.47 -12.15
CA PRO A 92 -13.71 -8.34 -12.32
C PRO A 92 -14.27 -9.47 -13.18
N LEU A 93 -15.58 -9.72 -13.05
CA LEU A 93 -16.28 -10.78 -13.82
C LEU A 93 -16.21 -10.60 -15.35
N THR A 94 -15.78 -9.45 -15.82
CA THR A 94 -15.60 -9.13 -17.23
C THR A 94 -14.32 -9.68 -17.86
N GLY A 95 -13.48 -10.39 -17.09
CA GLY A 95 -12.29 -11.08 -17.59
C GLY A 95 -11.00 -10.27 -17.66
N GLY A 96 -11.02 -9.00 -17.26
CA GLY A 96 -9.82 -8.17 -17.13
C GLY A 96 -9.31 -8.07 -15.70
N THR A 97 -8.16 -7.43 -15.49
CA THR A 97 -7.68 -7.01 -14.19
C THR A 97 -7.72 -5.49 -14.09
N ALA A 98 -8.05 -4.97 -12.92
CA ALA A 98 -8.12 -3.53 -12.67
C ALA A 98 -7.57 -3.20 -11.29
N GLU A 99 -7.25 -1.93 -11.06
CA GLU A 99 -6.87 -1.42 -9.75
C GLU A 99 -8.11 -1.05 -8.94
N LYS A 100 -8.11 -1.38 -7.68
CA LYS A 100 -9.13 -0.98 -6.72
C LYS A 100 -8.47 -0.23 -5.56
N HIS A 101 -9.03 0.91 -5.20
CA HIS A 101 -8.56 1.74 -4.11
C HIS A 101 -9.53 1.62 -2.93
N ASP A 102 -9.01 1.23 -1.79
CA ASP A 102 -9.80 1.04 -0.57
C ASP A 102 -9.16 1.76 0.62
N ALA A 103 -9.99 2.23 1.55
CA ALA A 103 -9.52 2.71 2.84
C ALA A 103 -9.12 1.52 3.72
N PHE A 104 -8.14 1.72 4.62
CA PHE A 104 -7.78 0.69 5.59
C PHE A 104 -8.90 0.39 6.58
N PHE A 105 -9.68 1.41 6.92
CA PHE A 105 -10.82 1.32 7.80
C PHE A 105 -12.07 1.89 7.14
N ASP A 106 -13.19 1.29 7.47
CA ASP A 106 -14.51 1.79 7.12
C ASP A 106 -15.43 1.64 8.33
N PHE A 107 -16.65 2.10 8.23
CA PHE A 107 -17.63 1.93 9.29
C PHE A 107 -18.75 1.01 8.79
N ASP A 108 -19.22 0.13 9.66
CA ASP A 108 -20.39 -0.68 9.37
C ASP A 108 -21.69 0.16 9.47
N ASP A 109 -22.83 -0.45 9.17
CA ASP A 109 -24.13 0.21 9.23
C ASP A 109 -24.49 0.74 10.64
N ASN A 110 -23.82 0.24 11.68
CA ASN A 110 -24.00 0.67 13.07
C ASN A 110 -22.97 1.73 13.50
N GLY A 111 -22.07 2.14 12.60
CA GLY A 111 -21.01 3.10 12.89
C GLY A 111 -19.80 2.51 13.61
N ALA A 112 -19.69 1.19 13.71
CA ALA A 112 -18.50 0.55 14.27
C ALA A 112 -17.37 0.49 13.23
N PRO A 113 -16.10 0.72 13.65
CA PRO A 113 -14.97 0.65 12.73
C PRO A 113 -14.75 -0.79 12.22
N MET A 114 -14.57 -0.93 10.93
CA MET A 114 -14.35 -2.19 10.24
C MET A 114 -13.05 -2.16 9.46
N GLU A 115 -12.20 -3.13 9.66
CA GLU A 115 -10.94 -3.24 8.92
C GLU A 115 -11.17 -3.81 7.52
N LYS A 116 -10.67 -3.12 6.52
CA LYS A 116 -10.74 -3.54 5.11
C LYS A 116 -9.52 -4.31 4.65
N PHE A 117 -8.33 -3.92 5.13
CA PHE A 117 -7.09 -4.57 4.74
C PHE A 117 -6.84 -5.80 5.60
N SER A 118 -6.97 -6.97 5.00
CA SER A 118 -6.77 -8.27 5.65
C SER A 118 -6.00 -9.23 4.74
N GLY A 119 -5.69 -10.42 5.25
CA GLY A 119 -4.99 -11.45 4.48
C GLY A 119 -5.69 -11.83 3.17
N SER A 120 -7.02 -11.66 3.09
CA SER A 120 -7.77 -11.94 1.86
C SER A 120 -7.35 -11.04 0.68
N VAL A 121 -6.87 -9.84 0.93
CA VAL A 121 -6.36 -8.92 -0.10
C VAL A 121 -5.08 -9.47 -0.75
N LEU A 122 -4.33 -10.29 -0.04
CA LEU A 122 -3.09 -10.91 -0.51
C LEU A 122 -3.34 -12.16 -1.38
N TYR A 123 -4.58 -12.65 -1.40
CA TYR A 123 -5.00 -13.73 -2.28
C TYR A 123 -5.72 -13.15 -3.49
N GLN A 124 -5.15 -13.29 -4.66
CA GLN A 124 -5.76 -12.82 -5.90
C GLN A 124 -6.34 -13.97 -6.73
N GLN A 125 -6.92 -14.96 -6.06
CA GLN A 125 -7.33 -16.20 -6.73
C GLN A 125 -8.79 -16.20 -7.17
N GLU A 126 -9.63 -15.31 -6.64
CA GLU A 126 -11.05 -15.25 -6.98
C GLU A 126 -11.44 -13.88 -7.53
N PRO A 127 -12.39 -13.85 -8.50
CA PRO A 127 -12.93 -12.59 -8.99
C PRO A 127 -13.64 -11.83 -7.87
N ASP A 128 -13.31 -10.55 -7.69
CA ASP A 128 -14.05 -9.67 -6.80
C ASP A 128 -15.22 -9.05 -7.56
N ALA A 129 -16.44 -9.43 -7.21
CA ALA A 129 -17.67 -8.91 -7.80
C ALA A 129 -18.08 -7.55 -7.22
N SER A 130 -17.49 -7.11 -6.11
CA SER A 130 -17.74 -5.80 -5.51
C SER A 130 -16.83 -4.75 -6.14
N SER A 131 -17.34 -4.02 -7.04
CA SER A 131 -16.65 -2.88 -7.64
C SER A 131 -17.13 -1.57 -7.04
#